data_c2cc46ab9c57e28b55dee4b20b9cba17
#
_entry.id   c2cc46ab9c57e28b55dee4b20b9cba17
#
_cell.length_a   1.000
_cell.length_b   1.000
_cell.length_c   1.000
_cell.angle_alpha   90.00
_cell.angle_beta   90.00
_cell.angle_gamma   90.00
#
_symmetry.space_group_name_H-M   'P 1'
#
loop_
_entity.id
_entity.type
_entity.pdbx_description
1 polymer ?
#
loop_
_entity_poly.entity_id
_entity_poly.type
_entity_poly.pdbx_seq_one_letter_code
_entity_poly.pdbx_strand_id
1 'polypeptide(L)'
;MTEPVAARVTLGYSTTADRVRNVAPPPEDPLLAVIVSVQNPSETDWRSTLPESLTARGDVTFFEQVAWGVAKSRNLVLDAAETEYLLFADDDVEFDWPGILEGLALLDADPGAGMLLAAARDEHGRLRKDYPASVVPLTLRNSGKAATYEMLVRVPDVRARGIRFDERFGAGAENYLGDEYIFCADLLKAGGRGLHGPVVVAMHPDDSSGSRWGTDADRRARAVIFDRVFGWKAPAVRLAFGLRRRAELGGVGGALRFTLGR
;
A
#
# COMPACT_ATOMS: atom_id res chain seq x y z
N MET A 1 -21.71 -12.44 -30.68
CA MET A 1 -20.89 -11.33 -30.16
C MET A 1 -20.80 -11.58 -28.66
N THR A 2 -19.64 -11.98 -28.14
CA THR A 2 -19.39 -12.05 -26.69
C THR A 2 -19.39 -10.63 -26.16
N GLU A 3 -20.15 -10.34 -25.11
CA GLU A 3 -20.05 -9.07 -24.40
C GLU A 3 -18.59 -8.82 -24.01
N PRO A 4 -18.09 -7.58 -24.10
CA PRO A 4 -16.75 -7.28 -23.65
C PRO A 4 -16.63 -7.65 -22.17
N VAL A 5 -15.61 -8.41 -21.81
CA VAL A 5 -15.32 -8.77 -20.43
C VAL A 5 -14.98 -7.46 -19.70
N ALA A 6 -15.75 -7.12 -18.68
CA ALA A 6 -15.46 -5.92 -17.87
C ALA A 6 -14.19 -6.14 -17.04
N ALA A 7 -13.35 -5.10 -16.93
CA ALA A 7 -12.18 -5.15 -16.07
C ALA A 7 -12.58 -5.48 -14.63
N ARG A 8 -11.82 -6.35 -13.97
CA ARG A 8 -12.09 -6.80 -12.60
C ARG A 8 -11.18 -6.17 -11.57
N VAL A 9 -9.97 -5.80 -11.98
CA VAL A 9 -8.98 -5.21 -11.09
C VAL A 9 -8.41 -3.94 -11.70
N THR A 10 -8.27 -2.91 -10.87
CA THR A 10 -7.49 -1.70 -11.19
C THR A 10 -6.11 -1.82 -10.57
N LEU A 11 -5.05 -1.56 -11.36
CA LEU A 11 -3.76 -1.17 -10.82
C LEU A 11 -3.73 0.35 -10.66
N GLY A 12 -3.60 0.80 -9.43
CA GLY A 12 -3.70 2.21 -9.07
C GLY A 12 -2.36 2.81 -8.69
N TYR A 13 -1.67 3.42 -9.65
CA TYR A 13 -0.37 4.04 -9.47
C TYR A 13 -0.47 5.40 -8.80
N SER A 14 0.41 5.61 -7.81
CA SER A 14 0.65 6.92 -7.20
C SER A 14 2.09 7.33 -7.49
N THR A 15 2.25 8.37 -8.31
CA THR A 15 3.57 8.84 -8.76
C THR A 15 3.67 10.36 -8.74
N THR A 16 4.82 10.89 -9.08
CA THR A 16 5.09 12.33 -9.25
C THR A 16 5.34 12.67 -10.72
N ALA A 17 5.19 13.93 -11.10
CA ALA A 17 5.33 14.39 -12.48
C ALA A 17 6.70 14.04 -13.12
N ASP A 18 7.76 14.03 -12.32
CA ASP A 18 9.12 13.68 -12.76
C ASP A 18 9.36 12.17 -12.86
N ARG A 19 8.55 11.36 -12.17
CA ARG A 19 8.70 9.89 -12.11
C ARG A 19 7.67 9.12 -12.93
N VAL A 20 6.61 9.77 -13.44
CA VAL A 20 5.52 9.11 -14.17
C VAL A 20 5.99 8.25 -15.34
N ARG A 21 7.14 8.58 -15.96
CA ARG A 21 7.78 7.78 -17.01
C ARG A 21 8.25 6.39 -16.57
N ASN A 22 8.36 6.16 -15.26
CA ASN A 22 8.79 4.87 -14.69
C ASN A 22 7.62 3.91 -14.50
N VAL A 23 6.38 4.40 -14.61
CA VAL A 23 5.18 3.56 -14.46
C VAL A 23 5.19 2.47 -15.53
N ALA A 24 5.18 1.22 -15.11
CA ALA A 24 5.29 0.04 -15.96
C ALA A 24 4.22 -1.00 -15.59
N PRO A 25 2.96 -0.84 -16.06
CA PRO A 25 1.93 -1.84 -15.80
C PRO A 25 2.20 -3.13 -16.58
N PRO A 26 1.64 -4.28 -16.13
CA PRO A 26 1.67 -5.52 -16.88
C PRO A 26 1.12 -5.35 -18.30
N PRO A 27 1.34 -6.31 -19.21
CA PRO A 27 0.69 -6.31 -20.51
C PRO A 27 -0.83 -6.11 -20.41
N GLU A 28 -1.43 -5.51 -21.43
CA GLU A 28 -2.87 -5.32 -21.48
C GLU A 28 -3.61 -6.66 -21.35
N ASP A 29 -4.66 -6.66 -20.52
CA ASP A 29 -5.52 -7.80 -20.27
C ASP A 29 -6.96 -7.30 -20.12
N PRO A 30 -7.98 -8.00 -20.66
CA PRO A 30 -9.38 -7.60 -20.52
C PRO A 30 -9.87 -7.45 -19.08
N LEU A 31 -9.20 -8.10 -18.12
CA LEU A 31 -9.54 -8.01 -16.69
C LEU A 31 -8.86 -6.82 -15.99
N LEU A 32 -7.93 -6.11 -16.66
CA LEU A 32 -7.10 -5.06 -16.10
C LEU A 32 -7.61 -3.68 -16.50
N ALA A 33 -7.68 -2.77 -15.55
CA ALA A 33 -7.70 -1.32 -15.75
C ALA A 33 -6.51 -0.68 -15.03
N VAL A 34 -6.00 0.42 -15.53
CA VAL A 34 -4.87 1.13 -14.93
C VAL A 34 -5.27 2.58 -14.66
N ILE A 35 -5.06 3.03 -13.45
CA ILE A 35 -5.20 4.42 -13.04
C ILE A 35 -3.84 4.94 -12.61
N VAL A 36 -3.43 6.09 -13.15
CA VAL A 36 -2.18 6.77 -12.77
C VAL A 36 -2.52 8.13 -12.18
N SER A 37 -2.33 8.29 -10.89
CA SER A 37 -2.47 9.56 -10.18
C SER A 37 -1.12 10.24 -10.09
N VAL A 38 -1.00 11.38 -10.79
CA VAL A 38 0.24 12.15 -10.92
C VAL A 38 0.20 13.36 -10.00
N GLN A 39 1.10 13.40 -9.02
CA GLN A 39 1.31 14.56 -8.15
C GLN A 39 2.16 15.59 -8.90
N ASN A 40 1.58 16.75 -9.22
CA ASN A 40 2.22 17.83 -9.99
C ASN A 40 2.03 19.21 -9.34
N PRO A 41 2.58 19.46 -8.15
CA PRO A 41 2.43 20.74 -7.45
C PRO A 41 3.12 21.90 -8.17
N SER A 42 4.04 21.63 -9.08
CA SER A 42 4.77 22.62 -9.87
C SER A 42 4.14 22.87 -11.23
N GLU A 43 3.02 22.22 -11.53
CA GLU A 43 2.26 22.35 -12.79
C GLU A 43 3.14 22.21 -14.05
N THR A 44 4.06 21.25 -14.01
CA THR A 44 4.97 20.95 -15.14
C THR A 44 4.24 20.17 -16.24
N ASP A 45 4.69 20.29 -17.49
CA ASP A 45 4.19 19.47 -18.60
C ASP A 45 4.76 18.04 -18.54
N TRP A 46 4.24 17.22 -17.64
CA TRP A 46 4.63 15.83 -17.48
C TRP A 46 4.08 14.93 -18.60
N ARG A 47 3.00 15.36 -19.27
CA ARG A 47 2.37 14.56 -20.33
C ARG A 47 3.30 14.37 -21.53
N SER A 48 4.13 15.35 -21.84
CA SER A 48 5.15 15.26 -22.88
C SER A 48 6.27 14.27 -22.59
N THR A 49 6.41 13.84 -21.33
CA THR A 49 7.44 12.87 -20.89
C THR A 49 6.94 11.43 -20.87
N LEU A 50 5.65 11.18 -21.15
CA LEU A 50 5.08 9.84 -21.12
C LEU A 50 5.68 8.95 -22.20
N PRO A 51 6.06 7.71 -21.89
CA PRO A 51 6.51 6.75 -22.88
C PRO A 51 5.32 6.26 -23.74
N GLU A 52 5.62 5.90 -24.99
CA GLU A 52 4.62 5.35 -25.91
C GLU A 52 3.94 4.09 -25.34
N SER A 53 4.67 3.29 -24.59
CA SER A 53 4.14 2.11 -23.89
C SER A 53 2.98 2.40 -22.93
N LEU A 54 2.82 3.64 -22.47
CA LEU A 54 1.67 4.07 -21.66
C LEU A 54 0.62 4.80 -22.49
N THR A 55 1.04 5.65 -23.44
CA THR A 55 0.11 6.48 -24.21
C THR A 55 -0.64 5.72 -25.28
N ALA A 56 -0.08 4.60 -25.79
CA ALA A 56 -0.74 3.71 -26.75
C ALA A 56 -1.81 2.79 -26.12
N ARG A 57 -1.85 2.69 -24.79
CA ARG A 57 -2.77 1.78 -24.08
C ARG A 57 -4.16 2.38 -23.94
N GLY A 58 -5.18 1.56 -24.23
CA GLY A 58 -6.58 1.93 -24.06
C GLY A 58 -7.14 1.74 -22.65
N ASP A 59 -6.42 1.02 -21.81
CA ASP A 59 -6.83 0.66 -20.43
C ASP A 59 -6.24 1.61 -19.36
N VAL A 60 -5.49 2.67 -19.74
CA VAL A 60 -4.83 3.61 -18.82
C VAL A 60 -5.60 4.93 -18.74
N THR A 61 -5.94 5.32 -17.51
CA THR A 61 -6.52 6.64 -17.20
C THR A 61 -5.58 7.44 -16.29
N PHE A 62 -5.36 8.71 -16.65
CA PHE A 62 -4.50 9.61 -15.89
C PHE A 62 -5.32 10.64 -15.13
N PHE A 63 -4.99 10.83 -13.86
CA PHE A 63 -5.46 11.93 -13.02
C PHE A 63 -4.27 12.78 -12.57
N GLU A 64 -4.45 14.07 -12.50
CA GLU A 64 -3.46 15.02 -12.01
C GLU A 64 -3.97 15.69 -10.74
N GLN A 65 -3.07 15.86 -9.77
CA GLN A 65 -3.35 16.61 -8.55
C GLN A 65 -2.25 17.64 -8.28
N VAL A 66 -2.66 18.89 -8.05
CA VAL A 66 -1.77 20.00 -7.71
C VAL A 66 -1.52 19.99 -6.20
N ALA A 67 -1.02 18.87 -5.66
CA ALA A 67 -0.76 18.72 -4.23
C ALA A 67 0.27 17.62 -3.99
N TRP A 68 1.02 17.73 -2.89
CA TRP A 68 1.86 16.67 -2.37
C TRP A 68 1.09 15.77 -1.41
N GLY A 69 1.51 14.51 -1.35
CA GLY A 69 1.05 13.53 -0.39
C GLY A 69 0.57 12.23 -1.05
N VAL A 70 1.33 11.16 -0.86
CA VAL A 70 1.02 9.85 -1.46
C VAL A 70 -0.36 9.33 -1.02
N ALA A 71 -0.78 9.59 0.22
CA ALA A 71 -2.10 9.19 0.72
C ALA A 71 -3.24 9.87 -0.04
N LYS A 72 -3.08 11.14 -0.43
CA LYS A 72 -4.06 11.85 -1.28
C LYS A 72 -4.16 11.21 -2.65
N SER A 73 -3.00 10.88 -3.25
CA SER A 73 -2.92 10.21 -4.55
C SER A 73 -3.62 8.84 -4.51
N ARG A 74 -3.35 8.04 -3.48
CA ARG A 74 -4.00 6.72 -3.26
C ARG A 74 -5.50 6.83 -3.01
N ASN A 75 -5.94 7.86 -2.29
CA ASN A 75 -7.36 8.14 -2.09
C ASN A 75 -8.06 8.50 -3.40
N LEU A 76 -7.43 9.32 -4.25
CA LEU A 76 -7.95 9.64 -5.57
C LEU A 76 -8.11 8.37 -6.42
N VAL A 77 -7.09 7.51 -6.44
CA VAL A 77 -7.15 6.21 -7.13
C VAL A 77 -8.30 5.35 -6.59
N LEU A 78 -8.43 5.25 -5.26
CA LEU A 78 -9.52 4.50 -4.63
C LEU A 78 -10.90 5.06 -5.03
N ASP A 79 -11.05 6.38 -5.12
CA ASP A 79 -12.31 7.01 -5.53
C ASP A 79 -12.63 6.81 -7.01
N ALA A 80 -11.60 6.78 -7.87
CA ALA A 80 -11.75 6.65 -9.32
C ALA A 80 -11.89 5.19 -9.80
N ALA A 81 -11.49 4.20 -8.99
CA ALA A 81 -11.56 2.79 -9.38
C ALA A 81 -13.01 2.32 -9.54
N GLU A 82 -13.38 1.85 -10.72
CA GLU A 82 -14.73 1.33 -11.05
C GLU A 82 -14.80 -0.21 -11.01
N THR A 83 -13.67 -0.88 -10.84
CA THR A 83 -13.55 -2.33 -10.78
C THR A 83 -13.89 -2.87 -9.39
N GLU A 84 -14.12 -4.18 -9.30
CA GLU A 84 -14.39 -4.86 -8.02
C GLU A 84 -13.17 -4.80 -7.09
N TYR A 85 -11.96 -4.90 -7.66
CA TYR A 85 -10.71 -4.94 -6.91
C TYR A 85 -9.78 -3.80 -7.30
N LEU A 86 -8.94 -3.38 -6.36
CA LEU A 86 -7.87 -2.41 -6.56
C LEU A 86 -6.60 -2.92 -5.89
N LEU A 87 -5.51 -2.99 -6.65
CA LEU A 87 -4.16 -3.15 -6.13
C LEU A 87 -3.45 -1.80 -6.25
N PHE A 88 -3.01 -1.26 -5.12
CA PHE A 88 -2.24 -0.03 -5.12
C PHE A 88 -0.84 -0.27 -5.68
N ALA A 89 -0.29 0.73 -6.37
CA ALA A 89 0.95 0.61 -7.11
C ALA A 89 1.85 1.84 -6.90
N ASP A 90 3.15 1.58 -6.78
CA ASP A 90 4.20 2.60 -6.84
C ASP A 90 4.94 2.51 -8.19
N ASP A 91 5.60 3.57 -8.62
CA ASP A 91 6.23 3.69 -9.95
C ASP A 91 7.59 2.97 -10.11
N ASP A 92 8.03 2.26 -9.08
CA ASP A 92 9.25 1.45 -9.03
C ASP A 92 8.96 -0.04 -8.75
N VAL A 93 7.73 -0.47 -9.01
CA VAL A 93 7.26 -1.84 -8.77
C VAL A 93 6.94 -2.53 -10.10
N GLU A 94 7.44 -3.75 -10.28
CA GLU A 94 6.99 -4.66 -11.33
C GLU A 94 5.94 -5.61 -10.78
N PHE A 95 4.84 -5.81 -11.53
CA PHE A 95 3.74 -6.65 -11.08
C PHE A 95 3.76 -8.02 -11.73
N ASP A 96 3.49 -9.06 -10.93
CA ASP A 96 3.29 -10.43 -11.38
C ASP A 96 1.79 -10.67 -11.66
N TRP A 97 1.42 -10.58 -12.95
CA TRP A 97 0.03 -10.73 -13.36
C TRP A 97 -0.59 -12.09 -12.97
N PRO A 98 0.08 -13.24 -13.15
CA PRO A 98 -0.41 -14.51 -12.62
C PRO A 98 -0.66 -14.50 -11.11
N GLY A 99 0.24 -13.91 -10.34
CA GLY A 99 0.07 -13.75 -8.88
C GLY A 99 -1.10 -12.84 -8.52
N ILE A 100 -1.36 -11.77 -9.27
CA ILE A 100 -2.54 -10.93 -9.07
C ILE A 100 -3.81 -11.76 -9.29
N LEU A 101 -3.89 -12.55 -10.36
CA LEU A 101 -5.05 -13.42 -10.62
C LEU A 101 -5.26 -14.47 -9.51
N GLU A 102 -4.19 -15.03 -8.96
CA GLU A 102 -4.26 -15.91 -7.77
C GLU A 102 -4.81 -15.16 -6.56
N GLY A 103 -4.37 -13.92 -6.33
CA GLY A 103 -4.89 -13.05 -5.26
C GLY A 103 -6.38 -12.75 -5.41
N LEU A 104 -6.85 -12.48 -6.63
CA LEU A 104 -8.28 -12.30 -6.93
C LEU A 104 -9.07 -13.57 -6.60
N ALA A 105 -8.57 -14.74 -6.99
CA ALA A 105 -9.23 -16.01 -6.71
C ALA A 105 -9.37 -16.29 -5.20
N LEU A 106 -8.39 -15.88 -4.38
CA LEU A 106 -8.48 -15.96 -2.92
C LEU A 106 -9.58 -15.05 -2.36
N LEU A 107 -9.70 -13.84 -2.87
CA LEU A 107 -10.76 -12.91 -2.46
C LEU A 107 -12.13 -13.37 -2.94
N ASP A 108 -12.24 -13.95 -4.13
CA ASP A 108 -13.48 -14.55 -4.65
C ASP A 108 -13.94 -15.73 -3.76
N ALA A 109 -13.00 -16.54 -3.28
CA ALA A 109 -13.29 -17.68 -2.40
C ALA A 109 -13.75 -17.24 -0.98
N ASP A 110 -13.41 -16.04 -0.54
CA ASP A 110 -13.92 -15.45 0.72
C ASP A 110 -14.58 -14.08 0.47
N PRO A 111 -15.87 -14.04 0.09
CA PRO A 111 -16.59 -12.79 -0.16
C PRO A 111 -16.68 -11.85 1.05
N GLY A 112 -16.44 -12.35 2.27
CA GLY A 112 -16.38 -11.53 3.48
C GLY A 112 -15.03 -10.84 3.71
N ALA A 113 -14.00 -11.16 2.92
CA ALA A 113 -12.71 -10.50 3.00
C ALA A 113 -12.70 -9.22 2.15
N GLY A 114 -12.47 -8.08 2.80
CA GLY A 114 -12.35 -6.77 2.16
C GLY A 114 -10.97 -6.48 1.59
N MET A 115 -9.95 -7.28 1.94
CA MET A 115 -8.60 -7.15 1.38
C MET A 115 -7.78 -8.43 1.53
N LEU A 116 -6.79 -8.56 0.65
CA LEU A 116 -5.64 -9.46 0.79
C LEU A 116 -4.37 -8.62 0.93
N LEU A 117 -3.61 -8.85 2.01
CA LEU A 117 -2.23 -8.44 2.10
C LEU A 117 -1.39 -9.58 1.51
N ALA A 118 -0.89 -9.36 0.30
CA ALA A 118 -0.13 -10.33 -0.49
C ALA A 118 1.37 -10.30 -0.13
N ALA A 119 2.19 -10.92 -0.96
CA ALA A 119 3.64 -10.97 -0.83
C ALA A 119 4.33 -10.31 -2.02
N ALA A 120 5.60 -9.96 -1.84
CA ALA A 120 6.45 -9.46 -2.89
C ALA A 120 7.86 -10.07 -2.82
N ARG A 121 8.59 -10.01 -3.94
CA ARG A 121 9.99 -10.43 -4.07
C ARG A 121 10.91 -9.23 -4.27
N ASP A 122 12.19 -9.42 -3.97
CA ASP A 122 13.24 -8.50 -4.38
C ASP A 122 13.69 -8.81 -5.83
N GLU A 123 14.60 -7.98 -6.37
CA GLU A 123 15.20 -8.15 -7.69
C GLU A 123 16.01 -9.45 -7.86
N HIS A 124 16.29 -10.16 -6.77
CA HIS A 124 16.97 -11.46 -6.75
C HIS A 124 15.98 -12.63 -6.62
N GLY A 125 14.68 -12.37 -6.63
CA GLY A 125 13.62 -13.37 -6.51
C GLY A 125 13.38 -13.87 -5.09
N ARG A 126 14.02 -13.28 -4.06
CA ARG A 126 13.81 -13.64 -2.66
C ARG A 126 12.60 -12.91 -2.09
N LEU A 127 11.89 -13.53 -1.17
CA LEU A 127 10.81 -12.87 -0.46
C LEU A 127 11.34 -11.66 0.34
N ARG A 128 10.72 -10.49 0.17
CA ARG A 128 11.15 -9.23 0.81
C ARG A 128 10.98 -9.22 2.33
N LYS A 129 10.11 -10.06 2.85
CA LYS A 129 9.74 -10.12 4.27
C LYS A 129 9.46 -11.57 4.66
N ASP A 130 9.30 -11.79 5.96
CA ASP A 130 8.70 -13.01 6.46
C ASP A 130 7.19 -12.95 6.25
N TYR A 131 6.69 -13.65 5.23
CA TYR A 131 5.28 -13.83 4.96
C TYR A 131 4.76 -15.12 5.60
N PRO A 132 3.45 -15.25 5.87
CA PRO A 132 2.89 -16.50 6.34
C PRO A 132 3.04 -17.60 5.28
N ALA A 133 3.26 -18.85 5.70
CA ALA A 133 3.40 -19.98 4.79
C ALA A 133 2.07 -20.43 4.16
N SER A 134 0.94 -19.95 4.67
CA SER A 134 -0.41 -20.19 4.16
C SER A 134 -1.26 -18.95 4.39
N VAL A 135 -2.43 -18.89 3.75
CA VAL A 135 -3.38 -17.80 3.98
C VAL A 135 -3.90 -17.83 5.41
N VAL A 136 -3.77 -16.70 6.10
CA VAL A 136 -4.23 -16.52 7.48
C VAL A 136 -5.07 -15.23 7.59
N PRO A 137 -5.90 -15.08 8.63
CA PRO A 137 -6.60 -13.82 8.88
C PRO A 137 -5.63 -12.64 9.06
N LEU A 138 -5.93 -11.52 8.44
CA LEU A 138 -5.25 -10.25 8.68
C LEU A 138 -5.57 -9.75 10.08
N THR A 139 -4.56 -9.25 10.78
CA THR A 139 -4.66 -8.74 12.15
C THR A 139 -3.79 -7.50 12.32
N LEU A 140 -4.03 -6.69 13.35
CA LEU A 140 -3.15 -5.56 13.71
C LEU A 140 -1.70 -5.97 13.95
N ARG A 141 -1.47 -7.24 14.29
CA ARG A 141 -0.11 -7.76 14.56
C ARG A 141 0.65 -8.13 13.30
N ASN A 142 -0.01 -8.74 12.31
CA ASN A 142 0.65 -9.22 11.10
C ASN A 142 0.60 -8.22 9.94
N SER A 143 -0.19 -7.14 10.03
CA SER A 143 -0.24 -6.04 9.05
C SER A 143 0.82 -4.95 9.27
N GLY A 144 1.59 -4.99 10.36
CA GLY A 144 2.55 -3.93 10.71
C GLY A 144 3.72 -3.73 9.75
N LYS A 145 3.88 -4.60 8.76
CA LYS A 145 4.87 -4.50 7.68
C LYS A 145 4.23 -4.41 6.30
N ALA A 146 2.95 -4.04 6.23
CA ALA A 146 2.26 -3.85 4.95
C ALA A 146 3.04 -2.88 4.06
N ALA A 147 3.09 -3.18 2.77
CA ALA A 147 3.54 -2.27 1.74
C ALA A 147 2.39 -2.07 0.75
N THR A 148 2.31 -0.91 0.15
CA THR A 148 1.19 -0.51 -0.70
C THR A 148 0.95 -1.49 -1.83
N TYR A 149 2.00 -1.90 -2.53
CA TYR A 149 1.96 -2.82 -3.66
C TYR A 149 1.64 -4.28 -3.28
N GLU A 150 1.43 -4.56 -1.99
CA GLU A 150 0.93 -5.85 -1.48
C GLU A 150 -0.56 -5.79 -1.11
N MET A 151 -1.19 -4.60 -1.20
CA MET A 151 -2.54 -4.36 -0.73
C MET A 151 -3.56 -4.48 -1.87
N LEU A 152 -4.14 -5.68 -2.04
CA LEU A 152 -5.25 -5.92 -2.94
C LEU A 152 -6.56 -5.79 -2.16
N VAL A 153 -7.38 -4.79 -2.49
CA VAL A 153 -8.60 -4.45 -1.75
C VAL A 153 -9.86 -4.69 -2.58
N ARG A 154 -10.95 -5.06 -1.93
CA ARG A 154 -12.30 -5.09 -2.50
C ARG A 154 -12.90 -3.70 -2.39
N VAL A 155 -12.98 -2.99 -3.51
CA VAL A 155 -13.37 -1.57 -3.56
C VAL A 155 -14.75 -1.31 -2.93
N PRO A 156 -15.82 -2.06 -3.22
CA PRO A 156 -17.12 -1.82 -2.59
C PRO A 156 -17.09 -1.96 -1.07
N ASP A 157 -16.34 -2.92 -0.51
CA ASP A 157 -16.29 -3.14 0.95
C ASP A 157 -15.54 -2.01 1.66
N VAL A 158 -14.36 -1.60 1.15
CA VAL A 158 -13.59 -0.51 1.77
C VAL A 158 -14.31 0.83 1.68
N ARG A 159 -15.00 1.10 0.55
CA ARG A 159 -15.81 2.32 0.38
C ARG A 159 -17.03 2.33 1.32
N ALA A 160 -17.77 1.22 1.41
CA ALA A 160 -18.94 1.11 2.27
C ALA A 160 -18.60 1.32 3.76
N ARG A 161 -17.36 0.99 4.16
CA ARG A 161 -16.84 1.22 5.52
C ARG A 161 -16.20 2.58 5.70
N GLY A 162 -16.10 3.40 4.65
CA GLY A 162 -15.43 4.70 4.69
C GLY A 162 -13.91 4.60 4.92
N ILE A 163 -13.29 3.48 4.53
CA ILE A 163 -11.84 3.29 4.71
C ILE A 163 -11.08 4.07 3.65
N ARG A 164 -10.12 4.87 4.11
CA ARG A 164 -9.25 5.71 3.30
C ARG A 164 -7.85 5.78 3.92
N PHE A 165 -6.86 6.15 3.11
CA PHE A 165 -5.56 6.53 3.64
C PHE A 165 -5.68 7.82 4.46
N ASP A 166 -5.04 7.85 5.63
CA ASP A 166 -4.96 9.04 6.47
C ASP A 166 -3.91 10.00 5.89
N GLU A 167 -4.35 11.13 5.33
CA GLU A 167 -3.51 12.07 4.59
C GLU A 167 -2.44 12.78 5.43
N ARG A 168 -2.45 12.59 6.75
CA ARG A 168 -1.39 13.05 7.65
C ARG A 168 -0.17 12.12 7.67
N PHE A 169 -0.26 10.96 6.98
CA PHE A 169 0.75 9.92 6.95
C PHE A 169 1.17 9.57 5.52
N GLY A 170 2.37 8.96 5.37
CA GLY A 170 2.95 8.58 4.09
C GLY A 170 3.86 9.65 3.48
N ALA A 171 4.52 9.31 2.39
CA ALA A 171 5.47 10.18 1.70
C ALA A 171 4.81 11.53 1.32
N GLY A 172 5.48 12.63 1.62
CA GLY A 172 4.98 13.98 1.36
C GLY A 172 3.98 14.51 2.39
N ALA A 173 3.71 13.77 3.48
CA ALA A 173 2.88 14.20 4.60
C ALA A 173 3.73 14.56 5.83
N GLU A 174 3.07 15.10 6.87
CA GLU A 174 3.72 15.44 8.15
C GLU A 174 4.42 14.21 8.76
N ASN A 175 3.78 13.05 8.71
CA ASN A 175 4.31 11.79 9.19
C ASN A 175 4.64 10.90 7.99
N TYR A 176 5.89 10.78 7.63
CA TYR A 176 6.36 10.17 6.38
C TYR A 176 6.22 8.63 6.30
N LEU A 177 5.63 7.96 7.30
CA LEU A 177 5.47 6.51 7.40
C LEU A 177 4.09 6.13 7.92
N GLY A 178 3.66 4.89 7.61
CA GLY A 178 2.64 4.14 8.34
C GLY A 178 1.24 4.21 7.77
N ASP A 179 1.05 4.88 6.66
CA ASP A 179 -0.23 5.01 5.98
C ASP A 179 -0.84 3.65 5.61
N GLU A 180 -0.05 2.68 5.15
CA GLU A 180 -0.51 1.31 4.85
C GLU A 180 -0.98 0.58 6.11
N TYR A 181 -0.19 0.68 7.20
CA TYR A 181 -0.58 0.03 8.46
C TYR A 181 -1.85 0.64 9.04
N ILE A 182 -2.00 1.98 8.94
CA ILE A 182 -3.19 2.69 9.40
C ILE A 182 -4.41 2.27 8.58
N PHE A 183 -4.28 2.16 7.25
CA PHE A 183 -5.35 1.67 6.38
C PHE A 183 -5.82 0.27 6.79
N CYS A 184 -4.89 -0.68 6.97
CA CYS A 184 -5.21 -2.03 7.46
C CYS A 184 -5.89 -1.99 8.83
N ALA A 185 -5.38 -1.16 9.75
CA ALA A 185 -5.92 -1.04 11.09
C ALA A 185 -7.34 -0.44 11.10
N ASP A 186 -7.60 0.55 10.26
CA ASP A 186 -8.91 1.18 10.16
C ASP A 186 -9.95 0.21 9.55
N LEU A 187 -9.57 -0.58 8.53
CA LEU A 187 -10.42 -1.65 8.00
C LEU A 187 -10.83 -2.63 9.11
N LEU A 188 -9.86 -3.15 9.86
CA LEU A 188 -10.11 -4.12 10.92
C LEU A 188 -10.96 -3.54 12.05
N LYS A 189 -10.75 -2.27 12.44
CA LYS A 189 -11.54 -1.58 13.48
C LYS A 189 -12.97 -1.26 13.05
N ALA A 190 -13.18 -1.04 11.76
CA ALA A 190 -14.53 -0.87 11.19
C ALA A 190 -15.28 -2.20 11.04
N GLY A 191 -14.76 -3.30 11.60
CA GLY A 191 -15.36 -4.63 11.52
C GLY A 191 -15.14 -5.31 10.15
N GLY A 192 -14.25 -4.77 9.32
CA GLY A 192 -13.81 -5.42 8.09
C GLY A 192 -12.92 -6.63 8.41
N ARG A 193 -12.84 -7.56 7.44
CA ARG A 193 -11.95 -8.72 7.48
C ARG A 193 -10.93 -8.61 6.37
N GLY A 194 -9.77 -9.17 6.58
CA GLY A 194 -8.74 -9.31 5.56
C GLY A 194 -8.03 -10.64 5.65
N LEU A 195 -7.35 -10.99 4.58
CA LEU A 195 -6.47 -12.14 4.45
C LEU A 195 -5.01 -11.66 4.41
N HIS A 196 -4.09 -12.48 4.87
CA HIS A 196 -2.65 -12.29 4.66
C HIS A 196 -2.09 -13.61 4.15
N GLY A 197 -1.45 -13.61 2.99
CA GLY A 197 -1.07 -14.84 2.30
C GLY A 197 0.25 -14.75 1.54
N PRO A 198 0.81 -15.91 1.14
CA PRO A 198 2.10 -16.00 0.47
C PRO A 198 2.02 -15.75 -1.06
N VAL A 199 0.89 -15.29 -1.58
CA VAL A 199 0.72 -15.01 -3.00
C VAL A 199 1.60 -13.84 -3.41
N VAL A 200 2.51 -14.07 -4.34
CA VAL A 200 3.46 -13.05 -4.82
C VAL A 200 2.81 -12.26 -5.95
N VAL A 201 2.55 -10.97 -5.73
CA VAL A 201 1.89 -10.08 -6.70
C VAL A 201 2.85 -9.06 -7.32
N ALA A 202 4.03 -8.88 -6.72
CA ALA A 202 4.93 -7.82 -7.13
C ALA A 202 6.41 -8.16 -6.87
N MET A 203 7.28 -7.48 -7.62
CA MET A 203 8.71 -7.36 -7.36
C MET A 203 9.04 -5.89 -7.12
N HIS A 204 9.84 -5.63 -6.08
CA HIS A 204 10.31 -4.28 -5.74
C HIS A 204 11.76 -4.37 -5.22
N PRO A 205 12.69 -3.49 -5.63
CA PRO A 205 14.07 -3.46 -5.13
C PRO A 205 14.17 -3.33 -3.61
N ASP A 206 15.27 -3.80 -3.04
CA ASP A 206 15.46 -3.90 -1.58
C ASP A 206 15.47 -2.56 -0.83
N ASP A 207 15.79 -1.44 -1.50
CA ASP A 207 15.84 -0.12 -0.84
C ASP A 207 14.43 0.46 -0.61
N SER A 208 13.97 0.42 0.63
CA SER A 208 12.70 1.02 1.02
C SER A 208 12.84 1.93 2.26
N SER A 209 12.10 3.04 2.28
CA SER A 209 12.09 4.00 3.41
C SER A 209 11.67 3.36 4.74
N GLY A 210 10.85 2.31 4.71
CA GLY A 210 10.37 1.58 5.89
C GLY A 210 11.44 0.71 6.57
N SER A 211 12.55 0.40 5.91
CA SER A 211 13.64 -0.43 6.45
C SER A 211 14.54 0.30 7.45
N ARG A 212 14.49 1.62 7.49
CA ARG A 212 15.36 2.44 8.35
C ARG A 212 14.88 2.43 9.79
N TRP A 213 15.81 2.10 10.70
CA TRP A 213 15.59 2.09 12.14
C TRP A 213 16.76 2.79 12.86
N GLY A 214 16.49 3.30 14.04
CA GLY A 214 17.56 3.72 14.97
C GLY A 214 17.77 5.21 15.12
N THR A 215 17.18 6.08 14.29
CA THR A 215 17.21 7.53 14.52
C THR A 215 16.08 7.95 15.46
N ASP A 216 16.22 9.13 16.10
CA ASP A 216 15.14 9.72 16.91
C ASP A 216 13.91 10.05 16.07
N ALA A 217 14.11 10.44 14.80
CA ALA A 217 13.03 10.68 13.85
C ALA A 217 12.23 9.42 13.55
N ASP A 218 12.90 8.30 13.28
CA ASP A 218 12.26 7.00 13.01
C ASP A 218 11.45 6.50 14.22
N ARG A 219 11.98 6.68 15.43
CA ARG A 219 11.27 6.30 16.66
C ARG A 219 10.02 7.14 16.87
N ARG A 220 10.12 8.48 16.70
CA ARG A 220 8.97 9.39 16.81
C ARG A 220 7.91 9.10 15.77
N ALA A 221 8.27 8.92 14.49
CA ALA A 221 7.33 8.59 13.44
C ALA A 221 6.53 7.34 13.78
N ARG A 222 7.21 6.27 14.23
CA ARG A 222 6.52 5.03 14.65
C ARG A 222 5.69 5.21 15.92
N ALA A 223 6.11 6.04 16.87
CA ALA A 223 5.32 6.32 18.07
C ALA A 223 3.99 7.00 17.72
N VAL A 224 4.01 7.95 16.78
CA VAL A 224 2.81 8.63 16.27
C VAL A 224 1.86 7.64 15.57
N ILE A 225 2.38 6.68 14.79
CA ILE A 225 1.58 5.62 14.19
C ILE A 225 0.88 4.79 15.27
N PHE A 226 1.60 4.39 16.33
CA PHE A 226 1.01 3.66 17.45
C PHE A 226 -0.07 4.46 18.16
N ASP A 227 0.14 5.78 18.37
CA ASP A 227 -0.87 6.65 18.95
C ASP A 227 -2.13 6.71 18.07
N ARG A 228 -1.97 6.87 16.75
CA ARG A 228 -3.06 6.88 15.78
C ARG A 228 -3.83 5.55 15.77
N VAL A 229 -3.10 4.42 15.81
CA VAL A 229 -3.72 3.08 15.72
C VAL A 229 -4.31 2.64 17.06
N PHE A 230 -3.65 2.84 18.19
CA PHE A 230 -4.04 2.26 19.48
C PHE A 230 -4.67 3.25 20.46
N GLY A 231 -4.62 4.56 20.16
CA GLY A 231 -5.19 5.60 21.01
C GLY A 231 -4.64 5.53 22.44
N TRP A 232 -5.52 5.56 23.43
CA TRP A 232 -5.11 5.52 24.84
C TRP A 232 -4.34 4.25 25.25
N LYS A 233 -4.44 3.15 24.47
CA LYS A 233 -3.66 1.91 24.68
C LYS A 233 -2.24 2.00 24.13
N ALA A 234 -1.90 3.03 23.34
CA ALA A 234 -0.63 3.13 22.66
C ALA A 234 0.60 3.04 23.59
N PRO A 235 0.64 3.65 24.78
CA PRO A 235 1.79 3.53 25.68
C PRO A 235 2.09 2.08 26.07
N ALA A 236 1.07 1.28 26.40
CA ALA A 236 1.23 -0.13 26.74
C ALA A 236 1.70 -0.97 25.55
N VAL A 237 1.15 -0.70 24.36
CA VAL A 237 1.54 -1.42 23.13
C VAL A 237 2.96 -1.04 22.73
N ARG A 238 3.35 0.26 22.84
CA ARG A 238 4.72 0.73 22.61
C ARG A 238 5.72 0.07 23.58
N LEU A 239 5.34 -0.06 24.85
CA LEU A 239 6.19 -0.75 25.83
C LEU A 239 6.45 -2.20 25.41
N ALA A 240 5.40 -2.96 25.12
CA ALA A 240 5.52 -4.35 24.68
C ALA A 240 6.34 -4.49 23.38
N PHE A 241 6.12 -3.61 22.42
CA PHE A 241 6.88 -3.56 21.16
C PHE A 241 8.34 -3.17 21.43
N GLY A 242 8.57 -2.14 22.23
CA GLY A 242 9.90 -1.64 22.59
C GLY A 242 10.78 -2.68 23.29
N LEU A 243 10.20 -3.47 24.19
CA LEU A 243 10.90 -4.58 24.85
C LEU A 243 11.31 -5.66 23.83
N ARG A 244 10.44 -5.99 22.88
CA ARG A 244 10.69 -7.01 21.86
C ARG A 244 11.71 -6.55 20.81
N ARG A 245 11.72 -5.26 20.45
CA ARG A 245 12.52 -4.66 19.39
C ARG A 245 13.61 -3.71 19.92
N ARG A 246 14.05 -3.91 21.15
CA ARG A 246 15.02 -3.02 21.80
C ARG A 246 16.33 -2.83 21.03
N ALA A 247 16.77 -3.85 20.30
CA ALA A 247 18.01 -3.78 19.51
C ALA A 247 17.86 -2.78 18.35
N GLU A 248 16.77 -2.87 17.59
CA GLU A 248 16.50 -1.96 16.46
C GLU A 248 16.22 -0.53 16.94
N LEU A 249 15.66 -0.36 18.13
CA LEU A 249 15.36 0.94 18.72
C LEU A 249 16.60 1.65 19.35
N GLY A 250 17.79 1.06 19.26
CA GLY A 250 19.00 1.64 19.83
C GLY A 250 19.18 1.32 21.33
N GLY A 251 18.78 0.10 21.74
CA GLY A 251 18.93 -0.40 23.11
C GLY A 251 17.82 0.04 24.06
N VAL A 252 18.06 -0.16 25.35
CA VAL A 252 17.06 0.13 26.42
C VAL A 252 16.64 1.59 26.43
N GLY A 253 17.59 2.52 26.25
CA GLY A 253 17.31 3.96 26.23
C GLY A 253 16.40 4.37 25.06
N GLY A 254 16.62 3.81 23.88
CA GLY A 254 15.76 4.03 22.70
C GLY A 254 14.37 3.44 22.88
N ALA A 255 14.28 2.22 23.45
CA ALA A 255 13.00 1.59 23.77
C ALA A 255 12.18 2.39 24.79
N LEU A 256 12.82 2.97 25.81
CA LEU A 256 12.15 3.85 26.77
C LEU A 256 11.65 5.14 26.12
N ARG A 257 12.47 5.81 25.28
CA ARG A 257 12.04 7.00 24.53
C ARG A 257 10.86 6.68 23.63
N PHE A 258 10.92 5.58 22.88
CA PHE A 258 9.81 5.13 22.05
C PHE A 258 8.53 4.88 22.86
N THR A 259 8.64 4.25 24.05
CA THR A 259 7.49 4.02 24.95
C THR A 259 6.84 5.33 25.38
N LEU A 260 7.65 6.35 25.63
CA LEU A 260 7.20 7.70 26.02
C LEU A 260 6.76 8.57 24.83
N GLY A 261 6.82 8.07 23.58
CA GLY A 261 6.48 8.83 22.38
C GLY A 261 7.55 9.87 21.98
N ARG A 262 8.80 9.64 22.36
CA ARG A 262 9.91 10.60 22.15
C ARG A 262 10.99 10.02 21.26
#